data_7ca3eafb4c9ee1c7a130cfd8e6671b30
#
_entry.id   7ca3eafb4c9ee1c7a130cfd8e6671b30
#
_cell.length_a   1.000
_cell.length_b   1.000
_cell.length_c   1.000
_cell.angle_alpha   90.00
_cell.angle_beta   90.00
_cell.angle_gamma   90.00
#
_symmetry.space_group_name_H-M   'P 1'
#
loop_
_entity.id
_entity.type
_entity.pdbx_description
1 polymer ?
#
loop_
_entity_poly.entity_id
_entity_poly.type
_entity_poly.pdbx_seq_one_letter_code
_entity_poly.pdbx_strand_id
1 'polypeptide(L)'
;PLYSSAASDVYKRQIDGRIGFIGGMNIADRYVRGTQWGTWRDTHFRIEGSGAAGLQASFLSDWSATTKTHISGPEYYPPVGHFTDDILQIAPSGPFGKWRALLQADSYAIARARQRIWIQTPYYLPSEVLNTALQEAALAGIDVHLMLPARSDSKVVDLATHSYLDDMMKAGVKISFYKPGFLHSKLLIIDDMLSVIGSANMDFRSFEHNFEINAFVYDREFASRMAAIFEDDLTHCHTVTPGEWFTRPRTRRVAESLMRVFSPLL
;
A
#
# COMPACT_ATOMS: atom_id res chain seq x y z
N PRO A 1 -22.20 -15.62 0.60
CA PRO A 1 -20.90 -15.23 0.14
C PRO A 1 -20.79 -13.75 0.18
N LEU A 2 -20.08 -13.44 0.98
CA LEU A 2 -19.66 -12.18 1.51
C LEU A 2 -18.58 -11.57 0.66
N TYR A 3 -18.99 -11.30 -0.54
CA TYR A 3 -18.11 -10.60 -1.43
C TYR A 3 -18.32 -9.16 -1.22
N SER A 4 -17.46 -8.62 -0.53
CA SER A 4 -17.26 -7.21 -0.55
C SER A 4 -16.63 -6.76 -1.88
N SER A 5 -17.24 -7.14 -3.00
CA SER A 5 -17.01 -6.40 -4.22
C SER A 5 -17.35 -4.92 -4.01
N ALA A 6 -18.33 -4.64 -3.15
CA ALA A 6 -18.58 -3.30 -2.64
C ALA A 6 -17.38 -2.70 -1.89
N ALA A 7 -16.53 -3.48 -1.24
CA ALA A 7 -15.34 -2.93 -0.59
C ALA A 7 -14.28 -2.49 -1.61
N SER A 8 -14.14 -3.17 -2.74
CA SER A 8 -13.20 -2.71 -3.78
C SER A 8 -13.63 -1.39 -4.41
N ASP A 9 -14.93 -1.08 -4.43
CA ASP A 9 -15.44 0.19 -4.95
C ASP A 9 -15.20 1.37 -4.01
N VAL A 10 -14.85 1.10 -2.76
CA VAL A 10 -14.52 2.15 -1.78
C VAL A 10 -13.15 2.75 -2.04
N TYR A 11 -12.21 1.99 -2.57
CA TYR A 11 -10.84 2.43 -2.81
C TYR A 11 -10.64 3.16 -4.13
N LYS A 12 -11.56 3.00 -5.06
CA LYS A 12 -11.54 3.63 -6.37
C LYS A 12 -12.84 4.36 -6.61
N ARG A 13 -12.77 5.62 -6.95
CA ARG A 13 -13.91 6.44 -7.30
C ARG A 13 -13.64 7.18 -8.58
N GLN A 14 -14.66 7.31 -9.37
CA GLN A 14 -14.58 8.10 -10.57
C GLN A 14 -15.84 8.98 -10.69
N ILE A 15 -15.69 10.11 -11.33
CA ILE A 15 -16.76 11.04 -11.58
C ILE A 15 -16.82 11.26 -13.08
N ASP A 16 -17.94 10.84 -13.68
CA ASP A 16 -18.25 11.00 -15.10
C ASP A 16 -17.17 10.46 -16.06
N GLY A 17 -16.38 9.46 -15.61
CA GLY A 17 -15.27 8.89 -16.38
C GLY A 17 -14.12 9.86 -16.67
N ARG A 18 -14.08 11.04 -16.02
CA ARG A 18 -13.09 12.11 -16.25
C ARG A 18 -12.14 12.32 -15.09
N ILE A 19 -12.63 12.13 -13.88
CA ILE A 19 -11.88 12.31 -12.64
C ILE A 19 -11.90 11.00 -11.88
N GLY A 20 -10.75 10.55 -11.46
CA GLY A 20 -10.59 9.36 -10.60
C GLY A 20 -9.99 9.72 -9.26
N PHE A 21 -10.30 8.93 -8.25
CA PHE A 21 -9.69 8.99 -6.93
C PHE A 21 -9.22 7.59 -6.55
N ILE A 22 -7.98 7.47 -6.07
CA ILE A 22 -7.39 6.21 -5.66
C ILE A 22 -6.48 6.40 -4.45
N GLY A 23 -6.47 5.41 -3.56
CA GLY A 23 -5.66 5.39 -2.34
C GLY A 23 -6.30 4.50 -1.28
N GLY A 24 -5.76 4.51 -0.08
CA GLY A 24 -6.22 3.66 1.02
C GLY A 24 -7.47 4.16 1.76
N MET A 25 -7.90 5.40 1.51
CA MET A 25 -8.99 6.03 2.27
C MET A 25 -10.36 5.42 1.95
N ASN A 26 -11.05 4.99 2.98
CA ASN A 26 -12.42 4.51 2.93
C ASN A 26 -13.43 5.61 3.29
N ILE A 27 -14.72 5.40 3.00
CA ILE A 27 -15.79 6.24 3.55
C ILE A 27 -16.09 5.76 4.97
N ALA A 28 -15.45 6.40 5.95
CA ALA A 28 -15.64 6.05 7.35
C ALA A 28 -15.33 7.24 8.25
N ASP A 29 -16.05 7.35 9.37
CA ASP A 29 -15.90 8.44 10.33
C ASP A 29 -14.48 8.56 10.91
N ARG A 30 -13.75 7.45 10.99
CA ARG A 30 -12.37 7.41 11.48
C ARG A 30 -11.37 8.29 10.71
N TYR A 31 -11.67 8.61 9.46
CA TYR A 31 -10.86 9.56 8.66
C TYR A 31 -11.20 11.03 8.89
N VAL A 32 -12.40 11.31 9.40
CA VAL A 32 -12.91 12.68 9.59
C VAL A 32 -12.93 13.05 11.07
N ARG A 33 -13.56 12.22 11.89
CA ARG A 33 -13.73 12.45 13.33
C ARG A 33 -12.63 11.83 14.16
N GLY A 34 -11.89 10.89 13.58
CA GLY A 34 -10.87 10.11 14.28
C GLY A 34 -11.44 9.01 15.16
N THR A 35 -10.56 8.39 15.91
CA THR A 35 -10.81 7.40 16.95
C THR A 35 -10.24 7.91 18.28
N GLN A 36 -10.36 7.13 19.35
CA GLN A 36 -9.69 7.45 20.62
C GLN A 36 -8.16 7.63 20.52
N TRP A 37 -7.55 7.22 19.39
CA TRP A 37 -6.10 7.31 19.15
C TRP A 37 -5.72 8.45 18.19
N GLY A 38 -6.68 9.18 17.66
CA GLY A 38 -6.52 10.22 16.64
C GLY A 38 -7.18 9.86 15.32
N THR A 39 -6.99 10.72 14.34
CA THR A 39 -7.47 10.49 12.97
C THR A 39 -6.62 9.45 12.26
N TRP A 40 -7.22 8.74 11.33
CA TRP A 40 -6.50 7.85 10.43
C TRP A 40 -5.76 8.68 9.40
N ARG A 41 -4.46 8.44 9.26
CA ARG A 41 -3.59 9.03 8.25
C ARG A 41 -3.56 8.13 7.03
N ASP A 42 -3.97 8.65 5.89
CA ASP A 42 -3.96 7.91 4.63
C ASP A 42 -3.44 8.78 3.48
N THR A 43 -3.02 8.12 2.40
CA THR A 43 -2.64 8.76 1.15
C THR A 43 -3.67 8.42 0.08
N HIS A 44 -4.24 9.46 -0.51
CA HIS A 44 -5.27 9.35 -1.54
C HIS A 44 -5.06 10.47 -2.55
N PHE A 45 -5.10 10.18 -3.84
CA PHE A 45 -4.87 11.20 -4.84
C PHE A 45 -5.93 11.21 -5.94
N ARG A 46 -6.03 12.36 -6.57
CA ARG A 46 -6.96 12.64 -7.66
C ARG A 46 -6.22 12.50 -8.99
N ILE A 47 -6.86 11.84 -9.93
CA ILE A 47 -6.37 11.62 -11.29
C ILE A 47 -7.34 12.31 -12.25
N GLU A 48 -6.80 13.08 -13.17
CA GLU A 48 -7.54 13.65 -14.29
C GLU A 48 -6.96 13.17 -15.61
N GLY A 49 -7.77 13.21 -16.67
CA GLY A 49 -7.33 12.81 -18.00
C GLY A 49 -7.45 11.30 -18.24
N SER A 50 -6.59 10.79 -19.13
CA SER A 50 -6.64 9.39 -19.59
C SER A 50 -6.43 8.36 -18.49
N GLY A 51 -5.72 8.72 -17.41
CA GLY A 51 -5.52 7.85 -16.24
C GLY A 51 -6.83 7.48 -15.54
N ALA A 52 -7.84 8.36 -15.54
CA ALA A 52 -9.16 8.08 -14.98
C ALA A 52 -9.89 6.94 -15.71
N ALA A 53 -9.62 6.74 -17.00
CA ALA A 53 -10.21 5.66 -17.80
C ALA A 53 -9.78 4.27 -17.29
N GLY A 54 -8.58 4.12 -16.72
CA GLY A 54 -8.13 2.89 -16.09
C GLY A 54 -8.98 2.52 -14.86
N LEU A 55 -9.33 3.51 -14.03
CA LEU A 55 -10.23 3.31 -12.89
C LEU A 55 -11.65 3.02 -13.35
N GLN A 56 -12.13 3.70 -14.40
CA GLN A 56 -13.43 3.46 -14.99
C GLN A 56 -13.54 2.03 -15.54
N ALA A 57 -12.53 1.56 -16.26
CA ALA A 57 -12.50 0.19 -16.79
C ALA A 57 -12.57 -0.85 -15.67
N SER A 58 -11.81 -0.65 -14.59
CA SER A 58 -11.86 -1.53 -13.43
C SER A 58 -13.24 -1.52 -12.76
N PHE A 59 -13.85 -0.33 -12.59
CA PHE A 59 -15.20 -0.21 -12.02
C PHE A 59 -16.24 -0.93 -12.87
N LEU A 60 -16.25 -0.72 -14.19
CA LEU A 60 -17.21 -1.35 -15.10
C LEU A 60 -17.06 -2.87 -15.17
N SER A 61 -15.82 -3.37 -15.02
CA SER A 61 -15.57 -4.80 -14.90
C SER A 61 -16.24 -5.40 -13.66
N ASP A 62 -16.05 -4.76 -12.49
CA ASP A 62 -16.65 -5.20 -11.23
C ASP A 62 -18.18 -5.06 -11.24
N TRP A 63 -18.67 -3.97 -11.82
CA TRP A 63 -20.11 -3.76 -12.01
C TRP A 63 -20.72 -4.87 -12.85
N SER A 64 -20.12 -5.17 -14.01
CA SER A 64 -20.59 -6.22 -14.90
C SER A 64 -20.57 -7.60 -14.24
N ALA A 65 -19.52 -7.88 -13.48
CA ALA A 65 -19.39 -9.14 -12.74
C ALA A 65 -20.47 -9.30 -11.66
N THR A 66 -20.84 -8.20 -11.00
CA THR A 66 -21.82 -8.18 -9.90
C THR A 66 -23.25 -8.22 -10.43
N THR A 67 -23.57 -7.38 -11.39
CA THR A 67 -24.94 -7.21 -11.91
C THR A 67 -25.31 -8.20 -13.00
N LYS A 68 -24.32 -8.93 -13.56
CA LYS A 68 -24.44 -9.78 -14.75
C LYS A 68 -24.91 -8.99 -15.99
N THR A 69 -24.72 -7.68 -15.99
CA THR A 69 -25.09 -6.77 -17.06
C THR A 69 -23.81 -6.23 -17.69
N HIS A 70 -23.65 -6.45 -18.98
CA HIS A 70 -22.53 -5.88 -19.72
C HIS A 70 -22.82 -4.41 -20.02
N ILE A 71 -22.01 -3.52 -19.45
CA ILE A 71 -22.06 -2.08 -19.73
C ILE A 71 -20.87 -1.74 -20.60
N SER A 72 -21.15 -1.23 -21.79
CA SER A 72 -20.13 -0.75 -22.73
C SER A 72 -20.74 0.36 -23.59
N GLY A 73 -19.96 1.37 -23.89
CA GLY A 73 -20.38 2.48 -24.74
C GLY A 73 -19.44 3.67 -24.62
N PRO A 74 -19.39 4.53 -25.61
CA PRO A 74 -18.54 5.72 -25.59
C PRO A 74 -18.92 6.71 -24.50
N GLU A 75 -20.18 6.69 -24.04
CA GLU A 75 -20.69 7.52 -22.94
C GLU A 75 -19.96 7.23 -21.61
N TYR A 76 -19.44 6.03 -21.41
CA TYR A 76 -18.66 5.66 -20.22
C TYR A 76 -17.19 6.04 -20.32
N TYR A 77 -16.70 6.40 -21.51
CA TYR A 77 -15.34 6.83 -21.78
C TYR A 77 -15.34 8.16 -22.54
N PRO A 78 -15.77 9.24 -21.89
CA PRO A 78 -15.84 10.54 -22.53
C PRO A 78 -14.45 11.00 -22.97
N PRO A 79 -14.36 11.80 -24.03
CA PRO A 79 -13.10 12.44 -24.39
C PRO A 79 -12.57 13.27 -23.23
N VAL A 80 -11.30 13.04 -22.88
CA VAL A 80 -10.60 13.80 -21.84
C VAL A 80 -9.50 14.62 -22.46
N GLY A 81 -9.23 15.80 -21.87
CA GLY A 81 -8.12 16.64 -22.28
C GLY A 81 -6.79 16.00 -21.92
N HIS A 82 -5.75 16.42 -22.62
CA HIS A 82 -4.37 16.15 -22.22
C HIS A 82 -3.96 17.20 -21.19
N PHE A 83 -3.49 16.76 -20.02
CA PHE A 83 -3.15 17.65 -18.91
C PHE A 83 -1.65 17.69 -18.65
N THR A 84 -1.01 16.53 -18.66
CA THR A 84 0.43 16.35 -18.41
C THR A 84 0.95 15.18 -19.21
N ASP A 85 2.27 15.08 -19.34
CA ASP A 85 2.96 13.94 -19.97
C ASP A 85 3.31 12.84 -18.95
N ASP A 86 2.73 12.89 -17.75
CA ASP A 86 2.98 11.91 -16.70
C ASP A 86 2.53 10.52 -17.12
N ILE A 87 3.36 9.53 -16.88
CA ILE A 87 3.02 8.14 -17.15
C ILE A 87 2.38 7.53 -15.91
N LEU A 88 1.14 7.13 -16.07
CA LEU A 88 0.36 6.48 -15.02
C LEU A 88 -0.16 5.14 -15.50
N GLN A 89 0.04 4.10 -14.69
CA GLN A 89 -0.52 2.77 -14.92
C GLN A 89 -1.45 2.39 -13.78
N ILE A 90 -2.69 2.08 -14.09
CA ILE A 90 -3.64 1.50 -13.14
C ILE A 90 -3.55 -0.01 -13.23
N ALA A 91 -3.24 -0.67 -12.13
CA ALA A 91 -3.05 -2.11 -12.06
C ALA A 91 -4.02 -2.74 -11.05
N PRO A 92 -5.11 -3.36 -11.52
CA PRO A 92 -5.96 -4.19 -10.67
C PRO A 92 -5.32 -5.56 -10.43
N SER A 93 -5.58 -6.14 -9.26
CA SER A 93 -5.23 -7.52 -8.91
C SER A 93 -6.39 -8.18 -8.18
N GLY A 94 -6.46 -9.51 -8.22
CA GLY A 94 -7.51 -10.24 -7.52
C GLY A 94 -7.21 -11.74 -7.46
N PRO A 95 -7.96 -12.48 -6.62
CA PRO A 95 -7.70 -13.88 -6.31
C PRO A 95 -7.89 -14.84 -7.48
N PHE A 96 -8.65 -14.41 -8.49
CA PHE A 96 -8.93 -15.24 -9.69
C PHE A 96 -7.96 -14.97 -10.83
N GLY A 97 -7.04 -14.02 -10.68
CA GLY A 97 -6.01 -13.73 -11.67
C GLY A 97 -5.00 -14.88 -11.79
N LYS A 98 -4.60 -15.21 -13.01
CA LYS A 98 -3.51 -16.18 -13.25
C LYS A 98 -2.20 -15.73 -12.58
N TRP A 99 -2.01 -14.44 -12.50
CA TRP A 99 -0.80 -13.80 -11.99
C TRP A 99 -1.16 -12.90 -10.82
N ARG A 100 -0.32 -12.87 -9.80
CA ARG A 100 -0.39 -11.92 -8.69
C ARG A 100 0.24 -10.62 -9.14
N ALA A 101 -0.51 -9.85 -9.93
CA ALA A 101 0.03 -8.73 -10.71
C ALA A 101 0.70 -7.67 -9.83
N LEU A 102 0.07 -7.28 -8.71
CA LEU A 102 0.65 -6.28 -7.81
C LEU A 102 1.91 -6.80 -7.11
N LEU A 103 1.91 -8.04 -6.61
CA LEU A 103 3.09 -8.63 -6.00
C LEU A 103 4.26 -8.67 -6.97
N GLN A 104 4.01 -9.06 -8.23
CA GLN A 104 5.05 -9.13 -9.25
C GLN A 104 5.57 -7.73 -9.62
N ALA A 105 4.66 -6.76 -9.77
CA ALA A 105 5.03 -5.39 -10.10
C ALA A 105 5.85 -4.73 -9.00
N ASP A 106 5.42 -4.86 -7.73
CA ASP A 106 6.14 -4.30 -6.58
C ASP A 106 7.50 -4.99 -6.40
N SER A 107 7.56 -6.33 -6.49
CA SER A 107 8.83 -7.07 -6.39
C SER A 107 9.79 -6.69 -7.50
N TYR A 108 9.30 -6.53 -8.74
CA TYR A 108 10.11 -6.09 -9.87
C TYR A 108 10.64 -4.67 -9.68
N ALA A 109 9.80 -3.77 -9.19
CA ALA A 109 10.19 -2.38 -8.94
C ALA A 109 11.23 -2.29 -7.80
N ILE A 110 11.04 -3.03 -6.69
CA ILE A 110 11.98 -3.12 -5.57
C ILE A 110 13.34 -3.63 -6.05
N ALA A 111 13.37 -4.71 -6.83
CA ALA A 111 14.61 -5.30 -7.35
C ALA A 111 15.38 -4.36 -8.31
N ARG A 112 14.75 -3.29 -8.78
CA ARG A 112 15.35 -2.29 -9.68
C ARG A 112 15.74 -1.00 -8.99
N ALA A 113 15.43 -0.83 -7.73
CA ALA A 113 15.81 0.33 -6.93
C ALA A 113 17.33 0.51 -6.91
N ARG A 114 17.79 1.75 -6.89
CA ARG A 114 19.20 2.11 -6.88
C ARG A 114 19.62 3.01 -5.75
N GLN A 115 18.67 3.74 -5.15
CA GLN A 115 18.95 4.74 -4.14
C GLN A 115 18.10 4.53 -2.89
N ARG A 116 16.77 4.43 -3.04
CA ARG A 116 15.86 4.32 -1.90
C ARG A 116 14.59 3.52 -2.22
N ILE A 117 14.07 2.89 -1.17
CA ILE A 117 12.75 2.24 -1.15
C ILE A 117 12.08 2.68 0.14
N TRP A 118 11.06 3.54 0.04
CA TRP A 118 10.33 4.03 1.19
C TRP A 118 8.89 3.54 1.16
N ILE A 119 8.45 2.94 2.26
CA ILE A 119 7.17 2.23 2.34
C ILE A 119 6.36 2.75 3.52
N GLN A 120 5.08 3.09 3.27
CA GLN A 120 4.05 3.24 4.29
C GLN A 120 3.02 2.13 4.11
N THR A 121 2.73 1.38 5.16
CA THR A 121 1.68 0.35 5.14
C THR A 121 1.12 0.15 6.55
N PRO A 122 -0.21 -0.07 6.70
CA PRO A 122 -0.78 -0.38 8.03
C PRO A 122 -0.37 -1.75 8.55
N TYR A 123 -0.15 -2.70 7.64
CA TYR A 123 0.18 -4.09 7.96
C TYR A 123 1.38 -4.54 7.12
N TYR A 124 2.32 -5.22 7.77
CA TYR A 124 3.49 -5.78 7.12
C TYR A 124 3.57 -7.28 7.40
N LEU A 125 2.92 -8.04 6.55
CA LEU A 125 2.90 -9.51 6.55
C LEU A 125 3.30 -10.00 5.15
N PRO A 126 4.53 -9.72 4.73
CA PRO A 126 4.95 -9.89 3.35
C PRO A 126 5.07 -11.37 2.97
N SER A 127 4.90 -11.66 1.68
CA SER A 127 5.36 -12.92 1.11
C SER A 127 6.89 -13.03 1.23
N GLU A 128 7.41 -14.24 1.18
CA GLU A 128 8.86 -14.48 1.24
C GLU A 128 9.61 -13.73 0.13
N VAL A 129 9.05 -13.69 -1.08
CA VAL A 129 9.62 -12.99 -2.23
C VAL A 129 9.81 -11.50 -1.93
N LEU A 130 8.77 -10.85 -1.43
CA LEU A 130 8.82 -9.41 -1.14
C LEU A 130 9.75 -9.09 0.02
N ASN A 131 9.68 -9.91 1.08
CA ASN A 131 10.51 -9.76 2.26
C ASN A 131 12.00 -9.92 1.93
N THR A 132 12.35 -10.92 1.12
CA THR A 132 13.71 -11.17 0.65
C THR A 132 14.19 -10.03 -0.24
N ALA A 133 13.40 -9.57 -1.20
CA ALA A 133 13.77 -8.48 -2.08
C ALA A 133 14.12 -7.19 -1.32
N LEU A 134 13.35 -6.85 -0.27
CA LEU A 134 13.62 -5.68 0.56
C LEU A 134 14.90 -5.84 1.41
N GLN A 135 15.15 -7.04 1.94
CA GLN A 135 16.40 -7.34 2.67
C GLN A 135 17.60 -7.25 1.73
N GLU A 136 17.53 -7.86 0.56
CA GLU A 136 18.60 -7.80 -0.45
C GLU A 136 18.91 -6.37 -0.88
N ALA A 137 17.88 -5.55 -1.08
CA ALA A 137 18.07 -4.14 -1.39
C ALA A 137 18.81 -3.40 -0.26
N ALA A 138 18.41 -3.60 1.00
CA ALA A 138 19.07 -2.98 2.15
C ALA A 138 20.52 -3.47 2.30
N LEU A 139 20.79 -4.77 2.15
CA LEU A 139 22.13 -5.34 2.17
C LEU A 139 23.02 -4.84 1.04
N ALA A 140 22.42 -4.50 -0.11
CA ALA A 140 23.10 -3.87 -1.24
C ALA A 140 23.38 -2.37 -1.03
N GLY A 141 22.95 -1.79 0.11
CA GLY A 141 23.20 -0.38 0.46
C GLY A 141 22.11 0.59 -0.03
N ILE A 142 20.97 0.08 -0.51
CA ILE A 142 19.81 0.91 -0.82
C ILE A 142 19.17 1.40 0.49
N ASP A 143 18.75 2.66 0.53
CA ASP A 143 18.05 3.21 1.69
C ASP A 143 16.60 2.67 1.77
N VAL A 144 16.43 1.56 2.49
CA VAL A 144 15.12 0.95 2.70
C VAL A 144 14.53 1.44 4.02
N HIS A 145 13.36 2.07 3.96
CA HIS A 145 12.68 2.61 5.12
C HIS A 145 11.20 2.17 5.15
N LEU A 146 10.82 1.46 6.20
CA LEU A 146 9.48 0.98 6.44
C LEU A 146 8.82 1.80 7.57
N MET A 147 7.70 2.43 7.26
CA MET A 147 6.89 3.19 8.21
C MET A 147 5.58 2.44 8.49
N LEU A 148 5.33 2.17 9.76
CA LEU A 148 4.20 1.41 10.28
C LEU A 148 3.43 2.24 11.31
N PRO A 149 2.16 1.93 11.62
CA PRO A 149 1.47 2.56 12.73
C PRO A 149 2.09 2.14 14.08
N ALA A 150 2.23 3.08 15.02
CA ALA A 150 2.69 2.78 16.37
C ALA A 150 1.67 1.97 17.19
N ARG A 151 0.41 1.97 16.76
CA ARG A 151 -0.69 1.22 17.36
C ARG A 151 -1.48 0.56 16.25
N SER A 152 -1.60 -0.76 16.31
CA SER A 152 -2.43 -1.51 15.38
C SER A 152 -3.87 -1.59 15.88
N ASP A 153 -4.81 -1.66 14.95
CA ASP A 153 -6.22 -1.95 15.21
C ASP A 153 -6.47 -3.44 15.53
N SER A 154 -5.46 -4.30 15.25
CA SER A 154 -5.47 -5.73 15.56
C SER A 154 -4.19 -6.14 16.30
N LYS A 155 -4.32 -6.61 17.54
CA LYS A 155 -3.19 -7.11 18.33
C LYS A 155 -2.49 -8.32 17.71
N VAL A 156 -3.25 -9.17 17.03
CA VAL A 156 -2.73 -10.38 16.38
C VAL A 156 -1.86 -10.00 15.19
N VAL A 157 -2.37 -9.11 14.34
CA VAL A 157 -1.64 -8.57 13.19
C VAL A 157 -0.39 -7.80 13.65
N ASP A 158 -0.48 -7.04 14.74
CA ASP A 158 0.65 -6.33 15.33
C ASP A 158 1.79 -7.30 15.72
N LEU A 159 1.46 -8.35 16.46
CA LEU A 159 2.45 -9.38 16.85
C LEU A 159 3.05 -10.08 15.63
N ALA A 160 2.23 -10.42 14.64
CA ALA A 160 2.70 -11.05 13.42
C ALA A 160 3.62 -10.10 12.62
N THR A 161 3.23 -8.82 12.44
CA THR A 161 4.07 -7.80 11.80
C THR A 161 5.43 -7.68 12.50
N HIS A 162 5.45 -7.55 13.83
CA HIS A 162 6.69 -7.41 14.59
C HIS A 162 7.66 -8.60 14.42
N SER A 163 7.14 -9.79 14.12
CA SER A 163 7.97 -10.98 13.89
C SER A 163 8.85 -10.91 12.64
N TYR A 164 8.45 -10.11 11.65
CA TYR A 164 9.24 -9.92 10.42
C TYR A 164 10.31 -8.84 10.59
N LEU A 165 10.12 -7.91 11.52
CA LEU A 165 10.98 -6.73 11.64
C LEU A 165 12.39 -7.08 12.17
N ASP A 166 12.55 -8.18 12.91
CA ASP A 166 13.86 -8.65 13.38
C ASP A 166 14.84 -8.87 12.22
N ASP A 167 14.38 -9.56 11.18
CA ASP A 167 15.21 -9.88 10.02
C ASP A 167 15.41 -8.66 9.11
N MET A 168 14.37 -7.81 8.98
CA MET A 168 14.47 -6.55 8.26
C MET A 168 15.51 -5.61 8.88
N MET A 169 15.52 -5.44 10.20
CA MET A 169 16.50 -4.60 10.89
C MET A 169 17.92 -5.16 10.82
N LYS A 170 18.10 -6.49 10.88
CA LYS A 170 19.41 -7.13 10.67
C LYS A 170 19.96 -6.88 9.26
N ALA A 171 19.08 -6.79 8.27
CA ALA A 171 19.46 -6.45 6.90
C ALA A 171 19.78 -4.96 6.71
N GLY A 172 19.47 -4.10 7.69
CA GLY A 172 19.73 -2.66 7.62
C GLY A 172 18.52 -1.82 7.25
N VAL A 173 17.34 -2.41 7.18
CA VAL A 173 16.09 -1.66 6.94
C VAL A 173 15.79 -0.75 8.14
N LYS A 174 15.50 0.51 7.88
CA LYS A 174 15.06 1.47 8.88
C LYS A 174 13.57 1.25 9.17
N ILE A 175 13.21 1.18 10.46
CA ILE A 175 11.82 0.99 10.90
C ILE A 175 11.37 2.20 11.70
N SER A 176 10.23 2.78 11.33
CA SER A 176 9.63 3.92 12.01
C SER A 176 8.17 3.66 12.33
N PHE A 177 7.75 4.03 13.54
CA PHE A 177 6.38 3.87 14.02
C PHE A 177 5.69 5.23 14.15
N TYR A 178 4.67 5.46 13.32
CA TYR A 178 3.86 6.68 13.29
C TYR A 178 2.95 6.79 14.52
N LYS A 179 3.04 7.90 15.25
CA LYS A 179 2.40 8.08 16.58
C LYS A 179 1.03 8.74 16.59
N PRO A 180 0.74 9.78 15.76
CA PRO A 180 -0.44 10.65 15.97
C PRO A 180 -1.80 10.02 15.76
N GLY A 181 -1.87 8.80 15.30
CA GLY A 181 -3.11 8.10 14.99
C GLY A 181 -2.82 6.75 14.39
N PHE A 182 -3.68 6.28 13.49
CA PHE A 182 -3.45 5.05 12.75
C PHE A 182 -2.98 5.37 11.34
N LEU A 183 -1.75 4.98 11.01
CA LEU A 183 -1.24 5.07 9.65
C LEU A 183 -1.88 3.98 8.79
N HIS A 184 -2.74 4.39 7.87
CA HIS A 184 -3.42 3.47 6.95
C HIS A 184 -3.00 3.70 5.48
N SER A 185 -2.01 4.53 5.23
CA SER A 185 -1.44 4.77 3.91
C SER A 185 -0.83 3.50 3.31
N LYS A 186 -1.01 3.32 2.01
CA LYS A 186 -0.34 2.30 1.20
C LYS A 186 0.42 3.05 0.11
N LEU A 187 1.67 3.33 0.45
CA LEU A 187 2.58 4.11 -0.39
C LEU A 187 3.91 3.36 -0.51
N LEU A 188 4.39 3.19 -1.73
CA LEU A 188 5.72 2.73 -2.03
C LEU A 188 6.38 3.76 -2.93
N ILE A 189 7.54 4.26 -2.53
CA ILE A 189 8.37 5.18 -3.31
C ILE A 189 9.67 4.48 -3.65
N ILE A 190 10.01 4.46 -4.92
CA ILE A 190 11.27 3.87 -5.42
C ILE A 190 12.05 4.95 -6.15
N ASP A 191 13.21 5.23 -5.62
CA ASP A 191 14.12 6.27 -6.11
C ASP A 191 13.39 7.63 -6.21
N ASP A 192 13.76 8.43 -7.21
CA ASP A 192 13.11 9.71 -7.50
C ASP A 192 12.19 9.59 -8.72
N MET A 193 11.63 8.42 -8.99
CA MET A 193 10.95 8.19 -10.25
C MET A 193 9.60 7.49 -10.14
N LEU A 194 9.44 6.56 -9.21
CA LEU A 194 8.22 5.75 -9.11
C LEU A 194 7.55 5.95 -7.76
N SER A 195 6.26 6.23 -7.80
CA SER A 195 5.39 6.14 -6.62
C SER A 195 4.24 5.19 -6.90
N VAL A 196 3.99 4.27 -5.97
CA VAL A 196 2.85 3.34 -6.03
C VAL A 196 1.90 3.69 -4.89
N ILE A 197 0.65 3.96 -5.23
CA ILE A 197 -0.40 4.33 -4.27
C ILE A 197 -1.67 3.56 -4.62
N GLY A 198 -2.32 2.98 -3.62
CA GLY A 198 -3.56 2.25 -3.88
C GLY A 198 -4.21 1.65 -2.66
N SER A 199 -4.85 0.53 -2.85
CA SER A 199 -5.56 -0.17 -1.79
C SER A 199 -4.76 -1.31 -1.15
N ALA A 200 -3.73 -1.83 -1.84
CA ALA A 200 -3.00 -3.01 -1.41
C ALA A 200 -2.04 -2.72 -0.25
N ASN A 201 -2.19 -3.44 0.86
CA ASN A 201 -1.20 -3.47 1.92
C ASN A 201 -0.01 -4.36 1.53
N MET A 202 1.08 -4.27 2.28
CA MET A 202 2.21 -5.20 2.17
C MET A 202 1.92 -6.50 2.94
N ASP A 203 0.82 -7.18 2.57
CA ASP A 203 0.37 -8.40 3.25
C ASP A 203 -0.13 -9.48 2.26
N PHE A 204 -0.22 -10.72 2.75
CA PHE A 204 -0.69 -11.86 1.96
C PHE A 204 -2.10 -11.66 1.42
N ARG A 205 -3.00 -11.08 2.24
CA ARG A 205 -4.41 -10.90 1.83
C ARG A 205 -4.52 -9.98 0.64
N SER A 206 -3.81 -8.87 0.66
CA SER A 206 -3.83 -7.90 -0.44
C SER A 206 -3.26 -8.48 -1.73
N PHE A 207 -2.20 -9.27 -1.64
CA PHE A 207 -1.57 -9.81 -2.85
C PHE A 207 -2.18 -11.11 -3.37
N GLU A 208 -2.88 -11.90 -2.52
CA GLU A 208 -3.32 -13.24 -2.89
C GLU A 208 -4.83 -13.45 -2.83
N HIS A 209 -5.54 -12.73 -1.96
CA HIS A 209 -6.93 -13.05 -1.61
C HIS A 209 -7.93 -11.93 -1.89
N ASN A 210 -7.48 -10.69 -1.87
CA ASN A 210 -8.36 -9.54 -2.08
C ASN A 210 -8.36 -9.09 -3.54
N PHE A 211 -9.43 -8.40 -3.90
CA PHE A 211 -9.40 -7.51 -5.06
C PHE A 211 -8.77 -6.19 -4.64
N GLU A 212 -7.66 -5.84 -5.25
CA GLU A 212 -6.91 -4.64 -4.96
C GLU A 212 -6.61 -3.86 -6.25
N ILE A 213 -6.29 -2.59 -6.10
CA ILE A 213 -5.94 -1.74 -7.23
C ILE A 213 -4.87 -0.73 -6.79
N ASN A 214 -3.79 -0.66 -7.54
CA ASN A 214 -2.73 0.32 -7.33
C ASN A 214 -2.52 1.17 -8.59
N ALA A 215 -2.11 2.41 -8.38
CA ALA A 215 -1.60 3.28 -9.42
C ALA A 215 -0.09 3.37 -9.32
N PHE A 216 0.59 3.10 -10.42
CA PHE A 216 2.03 3.25 -10.58
C PHE A 216 2.25 4.56 -11.35
N VAL A 217 2.82 5.56 -10.67
CA VAL A 217 3.08 6.89 -11.21
C VAL A 217 4.57 7.02 -11.49
N TYR A 218 4.94 7.10 -12.76
CA TYR A 218 6.33 7.24 -13.22
C TYR A 218 6.61 8.71 -13.53
N ASP A 219 6.75 9.51 -12.48
CA ASP A 219 7.01 10.95 -12.58
C ASP A 219 7.88 11.44 -11.42
N ARG A 220 8.91 12.24 -11.76
CA ARG A 220 9.89 12.72 -10.77
C ARG A 220 9.31 13.77 -9.82
N GLU A 221 8.51 14.68 -10.33
CA GLU A 221 7.91 15.72 -9.50
C GLU A 221 6.92 15.12 -8.52
N PHE A 222 6.11 14.19 -9.02
CA PHE A 222 5.20 13.43 -8.15
C PHE A 222 5.94 12.60 -7.11
N ALA A 223 7.00 11.89 -7.49
CA ALA A 223 7.83 11.12 -6.55
C ALA A 223 8.47 12.03 -5.48
N SER A 224 8.94 13.21 -5.88
CA SER A 224 9.47 14.19 -4.93
C SER A 224 8.41 14.70 -3.94
N ARG A 225 7.19 14.95 -4.42
CA ARG A 225 6.06 15.31 -3.53
C ARG A 225 5.71 14.20 -2.55
N MET A 226 5.69 12.95 -3.01
CA MET A 226 5.43 11.80 -2.14
C MET A 226 6.55 11.59 -1.11
N ALA A 227 7.79 11.82 -1.52
CA ALA A 227 8.94 11.79 -0.61
C ALA A 227 8.84 12.88 0.47
N ALA A 228 8.48 14.10 0.11
CA ALA A 228 8.29 15.19 1.08
C ALA A 228 7.15 14.86 2.08
N ILE A 229 6.06 14.23 1.62
CA ILE A 229 4.99 13.75 2.51
C ILE A 229 5.50 12.65 3.45
N PHE A 230 6.31 11.72 2.95
CA PHE A 230 6.91 10.68 3.77
C PHE A 230 7.84 11.27 4.85
N GLU A 231 8.65 12.25 4.48
CA GLU A 231 9.55 12.96 5.40
C GLU A 231 8.78 13.76 6.47
N ASP A 232 7.68 14.42 6.10
CA ASP A 232 6.80 15.10 7.05
C ASP A 232 6.20 14.09 8.05
N ASP A 233 5.62 13.00 7.57
CA ASP A 233 5.11 11.92 8.42
C ASP A 233 6.21 11.33 9.33
N LEU A 234 7.44 11.26 8.85
CA LEU A 234 8.58 10.75 9.61
C LEU A 234 8.92 11.63 10.83
N THR A 235 8.65 12.94 10.75
CA THR A 235 8.82 13.86 11.90
C THR A 235 7.92 13.50 13.08
N HIS A 236 6.82 12.79 12.80
CA HIS A 236 5.84 12.31 13.76
C HIS A 236 6.08 10.87 14.22
N CYS A 237 7.13 10.24 13.72
CA CYS A 237 7.46 8.86 14.02
C CYS A 237 8.43 8.69 15.19
N HIS A 238 8.49 7.49 15.70
CA HIS A 238 9.60 6.97 16.47
C HIS A 238 10.39 5.99 15.59
N THR A 239 11.57 6.38 15.19
CA THR A 239 12.49 5.48 14.47
C THR A 239 13.22 4.62 15.49
N VAL A 240 13.07 3.32 15.35
CA VAL A 240 13.59 2.33 16.30
C VAL A 240 15.06 2.03 16.01
N THR A 241 15.89 2.06 17.04
CA THR A 241 17.29 1.62 16.94
C THR A 241 17.41 0.10 17.12
N PRO A 242 18.41 -0.56 16.51
CA PRO A 242 18.67 -1.98 16.74
C PRO A 242 18.83 -2.33 18.23
N GLY A 243 19.53 -1.46 19.00
CA GLY A 243 19.72 -1.65 20.44
C GLY A 243 18.40 -1.73 21.21
N GLU A 244 17.50 -0.79 20.94
CA GLU A 244 16.16 -0.75 21.52
C GLU A 244 15.32 -1.97 21.09
N TRP A 245 15.38 -2.33 19.82
CA TRP A 245 14.56 -3.40 19.27
C TRP A 245 14.93 -4.76 19.83
N PHE A 246 16.22 -5.11 19.88
CA PHE A 246 16.68 -6.43 20.30
C PHE A 246 16.69 -6.62 21.82
N THR A 247 16.46 -5.56 22.61
CA THR A 247 16.31 -5.67 24.09
C THR A 247 14.88 -5.98 24.54
N ARG A 248 13.92 -6.12 23.62
CA ARG A 248 12.52 -6.48 23.95
C ARG A 248 12.42 -7.79 24.74
N PRO A 249 11.42 -7.93 25.63
CA PRO A 249 11.25 -9.15 26.44
C PRO A 249 11.17 -10.42 25.58
N ARG A 250 11.83 -11.47 26.03
CA ARG A 250 11.82 -12.77 25.33
C ARG A 250 10.40 -13.33 25.15
N THR A 251 9.54 -13.15 26.14
CA THR A 251 8.14 -13.58 26.08
C THR A 251 7.38 -12.94 24.92
N ARG A 252 7.61 -11.64 24.68
CA ARG A 252 7.03 -10.94 23.53
C ARG A 252 7.53 -11.51 22.21
N ARG A 253 8.83 -11.72 22.08
CA ARG A 253 9.43 -12.29 20.87
C ARG A 253 8.94 -13.71 20.57
N VAL A 254 8.71 -14.53 21.60
CA VAL A 254 8.07 -15.85 21.42
C VAL A 254 6.63 -15.71 20.91
N ALA A 255 5.84 -14.80 21.49
CA ALA A 255 4.48 -14.56 21.03
C ALA A 255 4.46 -14.07 19.56
N GLU A 256 5.36 -13.16 19.19
CA GLU A 256 5.54 -12.68 17.81
C GLU A 256 5.87 -13.84 16.85
N SER A 257 6.81 -14.70 17.22
CA SER A 257 7.20 -15.86 16.40
C SER A 257 6.07 -16.88 16.23
N LEU A 258 5.26 -17.09 17.26
CA LEU A 258 4.08 -17.96 17.16
C LEU A 258 3.03 -17.35 16.21
N MET A 259 2.80 -16.03 16.29
CA MET A 259 1.84 -15.36 15.39
C MET A 259 2.30 -15.35 13.93
N ARG A 260 3.60 -15.40 13.66
CA ARG A 260 4.14 -15.52 12.30
C ARG A 260 3.59 -16.74 11.55
N VAL A 261 3.35 -17.85 12.24
CA VAL A 261 2.81 -19.08 11.62
C VAL A 261 1.42 -18.86 11.05
N PHE A 262 0.67 -17.91 11.62
CA PHE A 262 -0.68 -17.58 11.18
C PHE A 262 -0.73 -16.44 10.15
N SER A 263 0.41 -15.84 9.82
CA SER A 263 0.47 -14.70 8.86
C SER A 263 -0.27 -14.93 7.53
N PRO A 264 -0.23 -16.13 6.91
CA PRO A 264 -0.97 -16.38 5.68
C PRO A 264 -2.50 -16.37 5.85
N LEU A 265 -3.01 -16.42 7.07
CA LEU A 265 -4.44 -16.42 7.40
C LEU A 265 -4.94 -15.06 7.90
N LEU A 266 -4.02 -14.13 8.18
CA LEU A 266 -4.29 -12.77 8.69
C LEU A 266 -4.28 -11.76 7.55
#